data_e3e006d56b40a3dbc69f0fae0fe28f2d
#
_entry.id   e3e006d56b40a3dbc69f0fae0fe28f2d
#
_cell.length_a   1.000
_cell.length_b   1.000
_cell.length_c   1.000
_cell.angle_alpha   90.00
_cell.angle_beta   90.00
_cell.angle_gamma   90.00
#
_symmetry.space_group_name_H-M   'P 1'
#
loop_
_entity.id
_entity.type
_entity.pdbx_description
1 polymer ?
#
loop_
_entity_poly.entity_id
_entity_poly.type
_entity_poly.pdbx_seq_one_letter_code
_entity_poly.pdbx_strand_id
1 'polypeptide(L)'
;MTAAKAGKFKPAELQRKEATLHDGSVAFVRALRLTERLQIRRQVSELSGSSTEGALVYMIPRLLAVAVVDEDGKALMSAEQWDVYGAANPGLVLDLFNTASDLSGFSSEAAEKN
;
A
#
# COMPACT_ATOMS: atom_id res chain seq x y z
N MET A 1 -10.53 20.45 24.72
CA MET A 1 -10.84 19.33 23.82
C MET A 1 -12.34 19.29 23.57
N THR A 2 -12.73 19.20 22.31
CA THR A 2 -14.15 19.18 21.92
C THR A 2 -14.55 17.74 21.64
N ALA A 3 -15.64 17.31 22.23
CA ALA A 3 -16.17 15.96 21.99
C ALA A 3 -16.74 15.85 20.59
N ALA A 4 -16.45 14.74 19.90
CA ALA A 4 -17.02 14.45 18.59
C ALA A 4 -18.53 14.18 18.73
N LYS A 5 -19.30 14.60 17.73
CA LYS A 5 -20.76 14.40 17.70
C LYS A 5 -21.16 13.71 16.42
N ALA A 6 -21.99 12.68 16.55
CA ALA A 6 -22.58 12.02 15.37
C ALA A 6 -23.31 13.06 14.51
N GLY A 7 -23.18 12.93 13.21
CA GLY A 7 -23.79 13.83 12.23
C GLY A 7 -23.03 15.12 11.97
N LYS A 8 -22.13 15.51 12.86
CA LYS A 8 -21.26 16.70 12.69
C LYS A 8 -19.79 16.34 12.50
N PHE A 9 -19.43 15.14 12.87
CA PHE A 9 -18.06 14.64 12.69
C PHE A 9 -17.77 14.45 11.19
N LYS A 10 -16.65 14.97 10.75
CA LYS A 10 -16.16 14.76 9.38
C LYS A 10 -14.91 13.89 9.45
N PRO A 11 -15.01 12.62 9.04
CA PRO A 11 -13.82 11.77 9.00
C PRO A 11 -12.85 12.25 7.93
N ALA A 12 -11.58 11.98 8.16
CA ALA A 12 -10.56 12.28 7.16
C ALA A 12 -10.76 11.40 5.93
N GLU A 13 -10.55 11.99 4.75
CA GLU A 13 -10.59 11.23 3.50
C GLU A 13 -9.32 10.42 3.33
N LEU A 14 -9.40 9.32 2.56
CA LEU A 14 -8.22 8.56 2.20
C LEU A 14 -7.29 9.41 1.35
N GLN A 15 -6.05 9.52 1.79
CA GLN A 15 -5.04 10.29 1.08
C GLN A 15 -4.53 9.54 -0.13
N ARG A 16 -4.10 10.27 -1.15
CA ARG A 16 -3.41 9.70 -2.29
C ARG A 16 -2.32 10.66 -2.76
N LYS A 17 -1.28 10.10 -3.36
CA LYS A 17 -0.16 10.87 -3.93
C LYS A 17 0.09 10.43 -5.35
N GLU A 18 0.52 11.37 -6.19
CA GLU A 18 0.94 11.05 -7.55
C GLU A 18 2.30 10.36 -7.54
N ALA A 19 2.48 9.43 -8.47
CA ALA A 19 3.75 8.75 -8.68
C ALA A 19 4.01 8.64 -10.18
N THR A 20 5.25 8.89 -10.59
CA THR A 20 5.65 8.77 -11.99
C THR A 20 6.25 7.39 -12.21
N LEU A 21 5.76 6.70 -13.23
CA LEU A 21 6.21 5.36 -13.59
C LEU A 21 7.41 5.43 -14.55
N HIS A 22 7.99 4.28 -14.87
CA HIS A 22 9.22 4.20 -15.68
C HIS A 22 9.08 4.83 -17.08
N ASP A 23 7.87 4.82 -17.63
CA ASP A 23 7.58 5.37 -18.97
C ASP A 23 7.13 6.83 -18.94
N GLY A 24 7.16 7.47 -17.77
CA GLY A 24 6.70 8.85 -17.58
C GLY A 24 5.21 8.99 -17.33
N SER A 25 4.43 7.92 -17.38
CA SER A 25 3.02 7.99 -17.05
C SER A 25 2.83 8.18 -15.54
N VAL A 26 1.67 8.72 -15.16
CA VAL A 26 1.37 9.04 -13.77
C VAL A 26 0.34 8.05 -13.23
N ALA A 27 0.64 7.47 -12.09
CA ALA A 27 -0.29 6.67 -11.31
C ALA A 27 -0.53 7.36 -9.97
N PHE A 28 -1.44 6.83 -9.18
CA PHE A 28 -1.74 7.37 -7.85
C PHE A 28 -1.55 6.27 -6.82
N VAL A 29 -0.88 6.62 -5.72
CA VAL A 29 -0.74 5.73 -4.58
C VAL A 29 -1.72 6.20 -3.53
N ARG A 30 -2.66 5.34 -3.13
CA ARG A 30 -3.68 5.67 -2.15
C ARG A 30 -3.48 4.96 -0.82
N ALA A 31 -4.01 5.54 0.23
CA ALA A 31 -4.09 4.86 1.52
C ALA A 31 -5.06 3.68 1.43
N LEU A 32 -4.82 2.65 2.23
CA LEU A 32 -5.69 1.47 2.29
C LEU A 32 -6.79 1.67 3.32
N ARG A 33 -7.94 1.05 3.06
CA ARG A 33 -8.97 0.88 4.07
C ARG A 33 -8.49 -0.15 5.09
N LEU A 34 -9.05 -0.09 6.29
CA LEU A 34 -8.68 -1.03 7.35
C LEU A 34 -8.88 -2.48 6.92
N THR A 35 -10.00 -2.79 6.27
CA THR A 35 -10.28 -4.16 5.80
C THR A 35 -9.28 -4.63 4.76
N GLU A 36 -8.88 -3.75 3.84
CA GLU A 36 -7.87 -4.06 2.83
C GLU A 36 -6.51 -4.36 3.48
N ARG A 37 -6.12 -3.54 4.46
CA ARG A 37 -4.88 -3.73 5.20
C ARG A 37 -4.86 -5.07 5.94
N LEU A 38 -5.95 -5.41 6.62
CA LEU A 38 -6.06 -6.67 7.37
C LEU A 38 -6.05 -7.88 6.42
N GLN A 39 -6.71 -7.78 5.27
CA GLN A 39 -6.71 -8.85 4.27
C GLN A 39 -5.31 -9.10 3.71
N ILE A 40 -4.58 -8.05 3.42
CA ILE A 40 -3.20 -8.18 2.92
C ILE A 40 -2.32 -8.85 3.98
N ARG A 41 -2.41 -8.41 5.23
CA ARG A 41 -1.63 -9.00 6.32
C ARG A 41 -1.94 -10.48 6.50
N ARG A 42 -3.22 -10.84 6.39
CA ARG A 42 -3.65 -12.24 6.47
C ARG A 42 -3.06 -13.07 5.33
N GLN A 43 -3.18 -12.58 4.09
CA GLN A 43 -2.63 -13.27 2.92
C GLN A 43 -1.11 -13.46 3.05
N VAL A 44 -0.41 -12.43 3.48
CA VAL A 44 1.03 -12.47 3.66
C VAL A 44 1.42 -13.48 4.74
N SER A 45 0.69 -13.50 5.84
CA SER A 45 0.92 -14.45 6.93
C SER A 45 0.73 -15.91 6.47
N GLU A 46 -0.31 -16.17 5.69
CA GLU A 46 -0.58 -17.50 5.15
C GLU A 46 0.52 -17.98 4.20
N LEU A 47 1.08 -17.08 3.40
CA LEU A 47 2.09 -17.42 2.40
C LEU A 47 3.50 -17.50 2.97
N SER A 48 3.83 -16.61 3.92
CA SER A 48 5.18 -16.49 4.46
C SER A 48 5.44 -17.36 5.70
N GLY A 49 4.38 -17.85 6.34
CA GLY A 49 4.50 -18.51 7.62
C GLY A 49 5.07 -17.56 8.67
N SER A 50 6.12 -17.97 9.37
CA SER A 50 6.75 -17.17 10.41
C SER A 50 7.97 -16.36 9.93
N SER A 51 8.29 -16.42 8.63
CA SER A 51 9.46 -15.75 8.09
C SER A 51 9.21 -14.25 7.90
N THR A 52 10.04 -13.40 8.49
CA THR A 52 9.97 -11.94 8.32
C THR A 52 10.38 -11.52 6.91
N GLU A 53 11.43 -12.16 6.36
CA GLU A 53 11.86 -11.90 4.99
C GLU A 53 10.81 -12.32 3.98
N GLY A 54 10.23 -13.50 4.19
CA GLY A 54 9.13 -13.99 3.37
C GLY A 54 7.93 -13.05 3.41
N ALA A 55 7.65 -12.46 4.57
CA ALA A 55 6.57 -11.49 4.70
C ALA A 55 6.76 -10.29 3.78
N LEU A 56 7.98 -9.73 3.71
CA LEU A 56 8.25 -8.60 2.81
C LEU A 56 8.10 -8.98 1.34
N VAL A 57 8.60 -10.15 0.96
CA VAL A 57 8.51 -10.63 -0.42
C VAL A 57 7.06 -10.68 -0.89
N TYR A 58 6.15 -11.16 -0.04
CA TYR A 58 4.74 -11.25 -0.38
C TYR A 58 3.99 -9.92 -0.17
N MET A 59 4.42 -9.11 0.77
CA MET A 59 3.78 -7.82 1.07
C MET A 59 3.89 -6.83 -0.07
N ILE A 60 5.08 -6.67 -0.65
CA ILE A 60 5.34 -5.63 -1.64
C ILE A 60 4.38 -5.71 -2.83
N PRO A 61 4.29 -6.82 -3.58
CA PRO A 61 3.40 -6.86 -4.73
C PRO A 61 1.92 -6.78 -4.34
N ARG A 62 1.52 -7.34 -3.21
CA ARG A 62 0.13 -7.33 -2.77
C ARG A 62 -0.33 -5.95 -2.34
N LEU A 63 0.52 -5.22 -1.63
CA LEU A 63 0.22 -3.85 -1.25
C LEU A 63 0.08 -2.97 -2.48
N LEU A 64 1.01 -3.07 -3.43
CA LEU A 64 0.97 -2.27 -4.66
C LEU A 64 -0.23 -2.61 -5.54
N ALA A 65 -0.65 -3.87 -5.59
CA ALA A 65 -1.82 -4.27 -6.36
C ALA A 65 -3.10 -3.55 -5.90
N VAL A 66 -3.18 -3.21 -4.62
CA VAL A 66 -4.34 -2.50 -4.06
C VAL A 66 -4.10 -0.98 -4.02
N ALA A 67 -2.91 -0.55 -3.64
CA ALA A 67 -2.60 0.84 -3.38
C ALA A 67 -2.32 1.68 -4.64
N VAL A 68 -1.74 1.08 -5.68
CA VAL A 68 -1.41 1.82 -6.90
C VAL A 68 -2.57 1.72 -7.89
N VAL A 69 -3.15 2.87 -8.19
CA VAL A 69 -4.38 2.96 -8.98
C VAL A 69 -4.24 3.98 -10.10
N ASP A 70 -5.14 3.91 -11.07
CA ASP A 70 -5.25 4.92 -12.11
C ASP A 70 -6.03 6.15 -11.61
N GLU A 71 -6.25 7.11 -12.50
CA GLU A 71 -6.98 8.34 -12.19
C GLU A 71 -8.39 8.06 -11.65
N ASP A 72 -9.02 6.99 -12.13
CA ASP A 72 -10.38 6.63 -11.74
C ASP A 72 -10.42 5.74 -10.48
N GLY A 73 -9.27 5.45 -9.90
CA GLY A 73 -9.18 4.62 -8.70
C GLY A 73 -9.16 3.12 -8.97
N LYS A 74 -8.97 2.72 -10.22
CA LYS A 74 -8.89 1.30 -10.58
C LYS A 74 -7.46 0.79 -10.39
N ALA A 75 -7.34 -0.45 -9.91
CA ALA A 75 -6.05 -1.10 -9.74
C ALA A 75 -5.29 -1.10 -11.07
N LEU A 76 -4.04 -0.66 -11.04
CA LEU A 76 -3.21 -0.56 -12.24
C LEU A 76 -2.71 -1.93 -12.70
N MET A 77 -2.25 -2.75 -11.76
CA MET A 77 -1.70 -4.07 -12.05
C MET A 77 -2.04 -5.05 -10.92
N SER A 78 -2.02 -6.34 -11.25
CA SER A 78 -2.16 -7.40 -10.26
C SER A 78 -0.86 -7.58 -9.46
N ALA A 79 -0.90 -8.36 -8.37
CA ALA A 79 0.29 -8.69 -7.60
C ALA A 79 1.35 -9.39 -8.46
N GLU A 80 0.93 -10.30 -9.33
CA GLU A 80 1.86 -10.98 -10.23
C GLU A 80 2.54 -10.02 -11.20
N GLN A 81 1.77 -9.07 -11.74
CA GLN A 81 2.32 -8.06 -12.63
C GLN A 81 3.29 -7.13 -11.89
N TRP A 82 3.00 -6.77 -10.65
CA TRP A 82 3.92 -5.98 -9.84
C TRP A 82 5.22 -6.72 -9.54
N ASP A 83 5.15 -8.04 -9.35
CA ASP A 83 6.33 -8.85 -9.13
C ASP A 83 7.28 -8.78 -10.34
N VAL A 84 6.73 -8.93 -11.53
CA VAL A 84 7.52 -8.83 -12.78
C VAL A 84 8.03 -7.41 -12.99
N TYR A 85 7.18 -6.42 -12.78
CA TYR A 85 7.55 -5.01 -12.93
C TYR A 85 8.69 -4.63 -11.98
N GLY A 86 8.67 -5.15 -10.76
CA GLY A 86 9.71 -4.90 -9.77
C GLY A 86 11.07 -5.50 -10.15
N ALA A 87 11.08 -6.60 -10.88
CA ALA A 87 12.32 -7.17 -11.39
C ALA A 87 13.01 -6.24 -12.38
N ALA A 88 12.23 -5.53 -13.20
CA ALA A 88 12.75 -4.56 -14.17
C ALA A 88 13.00 -3.18 -13.57
N ASN A 89 12.26 -2.80 -12.53
CA ASN A 89 12.29 -1.46 -11.95
C ASN A 89 12.33 -1.52 -10.41
N PRO A 90 13.38 -2.12 -9.82
CA PRO A 90 13.39 -2.38 -8.37
C PRO A 90 13.37 -1.12 -7.51
N GLY A 91 14.10 -0.07 -7.90
CA GLY A 91 14.13 1.18 -7.14
C GLY A 91 12.76 1.87 -7.13
N LEU A 92 12.11 1.91 -8.27
CA LEU A 92 10.78 2.52 -8.39
C LEU A 92 9.75 1.76 -7.55
N VAL A 93 9.77 0.44 -7.59
CA VAL A 93 8.83 -0.38 -6.82
C VAL A 93 9.04 -0.19 -5.33
N LEU A 94 10.29 -0.10 -4.86
CA LEU A 94 10.57 0.18 -3.45
C LEU A 94 10.08 1.56 -3.03
N ASP A 95 10.24 2.57 -3.88
CA ASP A 95 9.73 3.92 -3.60
C ASP A 95 8.20 3.92 -3.51
N LEU A 96 7.53 3.22 -4.43
CA LEU A 96 6.07 3.09 -4.40
C LEU A 96 5.61 2.36 -3.14
N PHE A 97 6.32 1.30 -2.77
CA PHE A 97 6.02 0.54 -1.55
C PHE A 97 6.16 1.41 -0.31
N ASN A 98 7.22 2.20 -0.21
CA ASN A 98 7.44 3.09 0.92
C ASN A 98 6.33 4.15 1.01
N THR A 99 5.95 4.73 -0.12
CA THR A 99 4.85 5.70 -0.17
C THR A 99 3.54 5.06 0.28
N ALA A 100 3.23 3.88 -0.25
CA ALA A 100 2.01 3.16 0.11
C ALA A 100 1.99 2.78 1.59
N SER A 101 3.14 2.34 2.12
CA SER A 101 3.27 1.97 3.54
C SER A 101 3.06 3.17 4.46
N ASP A 102 3.63 4.31 4.10
CA ASP A 102 3.47 5.54 4.89
C ASP A 102 2.02 5.99 4.90
N LEU A 103 1.36 5.99 3.74
CA LEU A 103 -0.04 6.39 3.64
C LEU A 103 -0.98 5.44 4.38
N SER A 104 -0.63 4.16 4.45
CA SER A 104 -1.45 3.11 5.04
C SER A 104 -1.10 2.79 6.49
N GLY A 105 -0.08 3.43 7.05
CA GLY A 105 0.31 3.23 8.44
C GLY A 105 1.19 2.01 8.72
N PHE A 106 1.61 1.26 7.71
CA PHE A 106 2.47 0.09 7.91
C PHE A 106 3.84 0.45 8.47
N SER A 107 4.42 1.56 8.00
CA SER A 107 5.72 2.02 8.47
C SER A 107 5.66 2.48 9.93
N SER A 108 4.54 3.06 10.37
CA SER A 108 4.33 3.44 11.77
C SER A 108 4.33 2.22 12.68
N GLU A 109 3.73 1.12 12.25
CA GLU A 109 3.74 -0.13 13.01
C GLU A 109 5.16 -0.69 13.14
N ALA A 110 5.93 -0.64 12.06
CA ALA A 110 7.31 -1.08 12.09
C ALA A 110 8.17 -0.22 13.03
N ALA A 111 7.95 1.09 13.04
CA ALA A 111 8.64 2.02 13.93
C ALA A 111 8.30 1.78 15.40
N GLU A 112 7.06 1.48 15.72
CA GLU A 112 6.62 1.21 17.09
C GLU A 112 7.24 -0.05 17.68
N LYS A 113 7.65 -1.00 16.87
CA LYS A 113 8.27 -2.25 17.32
C LYS A 113 9.74 -2.10 17.66
N ASN A 114 10.33 -1.01 17.29
CA ASN A 114 11.73 -0.69 17.58
C ASN A 114 11.81 0.24 18.78
#